data_c0891af4dbe3e645855921180c852e0e
#
_entry.id   c0891af4dbe3e645855921180c852e0e
#
_cell.length_a   1.000
_cell.length_b   1.000
_cell.length_c   1.000
_cell.angle_alpha   90.00
_cell.angle_beta   90.00
_cell.angle_gamma   90.00
#
_symmetry.space_group_name_H-M   'P 1'
#
loop_
_entity.id
_entity.type
_entity.pdbx_description
1 polymer ?
#
loop_
_entity_poly.entity_id
_entity_poly.type
_entity_poly.pdbx_seq_one_letter_code
_entity_poly.pdbx_strand_id
1 'polypeptide(L)'
;STGANFNDVLGELSPLIKDLESFNTVADKKGYPSNIKAGHFIINKGMNNNEIVNAIRNGNVPVIVKFNNQERIENLAGSLANQLDADSISFLKAMRNEQFLNKYGLTKETALCNFIPNSYEVYWNISPENFNDKMHEESNKFWNDDRIKKTKNINLTKTQVISLAAIVQKETAK
;
A
#
# COMPACT_ATOMS: atom_id res chain seq x y z
N SER A 1 3.26 -0.85 -14.16
CA SER A 1 2.01 -0.25 -13.66
C SER A 1 0.80 -1.13 -13.99
N THR A 2 -0.31 -0.94 -13.26
CA THR A 2 -1.57 -1.62 -13.56
C THR A 2 -2.09 -1.21 -14.94
N GLY A 3 -2.49 -2.20 -15.76
CA GLY A 3 -2.96 -1.97 -17.13
C GLY A 3 -1.86 -1.83 -18.19
N ALA A 4 -0.58 -1.95 -17.83
CA ALA A 4 0.52 -1.94 -18.80
C ALA A 4 0.40 -3.11 -19.77
N ASN A 5 0.64 -2.83 -21.06
CA ASN A 5 0.77 -3.84 -22.10
C ASN A 5 2.25 -4.23 -22.30
N PHE A 6 2.52 -5.20 -23.19
CA PHE A 6 3.87 -5.70 -23.39
C PHE A 6 4.83 -4.64 -23.96
N ASN A 7 4.35 -3.72 -24.79
CA ASN A 7 5.19 -2.63 -25.33
C ASN A 7 5.59 -1.65 -24.22
N ASP A 8 4.70 -1.39 -23.25
CA ASP A 8 5.02 -0.55 -22.10
C ASP A 8 6.14 -1.19 -21.28
N VAL A 9 6.04 -2.51 -21.02
CA VAL A 9 7.08 -3.27 -20.33
C VAL A 9 8.41 -3.25 -21.11
N LEU A 10 8.38 -3.43 -22.42
CA LEU A 10 9.58 -3.33 -23.26
C LEU A 10 10.21 -1.93 -23.20
N GLY A 11 9.39 -0.87 -23.19
CA GLY A 11 9.87 0.50 -23.04
C GLY A 11 10.66 0.71 -21.75
N GLU A 12 10.14 0.18 -20.62
CA GLU A 12 10.81 0.27 -19.31
C GLU A 12 12.07 -0.60 -19.23
N LEU A 13 12.06 -1.78 -19.86
CA LEU A 13 13.16 -2.75 -19.76
C LEU A 13 14.26 -2.55 -20.80
N SER A 14 13.98 -1.90 -21.92
CA SER A 14 14.95 -1.73 -23.02
C SER A 14 16.30 -1.19 -22.60
N PRO A 15 16.43 -0.24 -21.64
CA PRO A 15 17.72 0.24 -21.18
C PRO A 15 18.52 -0.80 -20.39
N LEU A 16 17.86 -1.83 -19.87
CA LEU A 16 18.44 -2.88 -19.01
C LEU A 16 18.79 -4.15 -19.78
N ILE A 17 18.24 -4.33 -20.98
CA ILE A 17 18.35 -5.55 -21.79
C ILE A 17 19.36 -5.34 -22.90
N LYS A 18 20.36 -6.20 -22.99
CA LYS A 18 21.40 -6.12 -24.04
C LYS A 18 20.91 -6.58 -25.41
N ASP A 19 20.02 -7.56 -25.43
CA ASP A 19 19.50 -8.21 -26.66
C ASP A 19 17.98 -8.35 -26.54
N LEU A 20 17.26 -7.39 -27.10
CA LEU A 20 15.80 -7.32 -27.06
C LEU A 20 15.14 -8.42 -27.91
N GLU A 21 15.76 -8.87 -29.01
CA GLU A 21 15.21 -9.92 -29.86
C GLU A 21 15.19 -11.26 -29.12
N SER A 22 16.31 -11.58 -28.48
CA SER A 22 16.41 -12.76 -27.60
C SER A 22 15.44 -12.66 -26.41
N PHE A 23 15.29 -11.47 -25.81
CA PHE A 23 14.33 -11.27 -24.71
C PHE A 23 12.89 -11.53 -25.18
N ASN A 24 12.48 -10.97 -26.33
CA ASN A 24 11.14 -11.18 -26.89
C ASN A 24 10.88 -12.67 -27.13
N THR A 25 11.84 -13.36 -27.73
CA THR A 25 11.73 -14.80 -27.97
C THR A 25 11.50 -15.60 -26.68
N VAL A 26 12.19 -15.25 -25.61
CA VAL A 26 12.03 -15.90 -24.29
C VAL A 26 10.69 -15.54 -23.66
N ALA A 27 10.27 -14.28 -23.74
CA ALA A 27 9.00 -13.81 -23.23
C ALA A 27 7.82 -14.50 -23.90
N ASP A 28 7.85 -14.64 -25.23
CA ASP A 28 6.83 -15.32 -26.02
C ASP A 28 6.75 -16.81 -25.67
N LYS A 29 7.89 -17.51 -25.63
CA LYS A 29 7.94 -18.93 -25.22
C LYS A 29 7.35 -19.19 -23.83
N LYS A 30 7.44 -18.19 -22.93
CA LYS A 30 6.88 -18.27 -21.58
C LYS A 30 5.44 -17.76 -21.49
N GLY A 31 4.85 -17.27 -22.56
CA GLY A 31 3.50 -16.70 -22.60
C GLY A 31 3.37 -15.44 -21.75
N TYR A 32 4.48 -14.70 -21.56
CA TYR A 32 4.47 -13.49 -20.73
C TYR A 32 3.65 -12.34 -21.35
N PRO A 33 3.71 -12.07 -22.67
CA PRO A 33 2.93 -10.98 -23.27
C PRO A 33 1.43 -11.06 -23.04
N SER A 34 0.91 -12.29 -22.90
CA SER A 34 -0.51 -12.54 -22.62
C SER A 34 -0.85 -12.60 -21.12
N ASN A 35 0.15 -12.47 -20.24
CA ASN A 35 -0.03 -12.64 -18.79
C ASN A 35 0.81 -11.65 -17.97
N ILE A 36 0.76 -10.39 -18.37
CA ILE A 36 1.45 -9.30 -17.68
C ILE A 36 0.73 -9.02 -16.36
N LYS A 37 1.51 -8.92 -15.29
CA LYS A 37 1.01 -8.58 -13.96
C LYS A 37 1.66 -7.30 -13.48
N ALA A 38 0.86 -6.39 -12.93
CA ALA A 38 1.38 -5.24 -12.21
C ALA A 38 2.09 -5.69 -10.92
N GLY A 39 3.13 -4.97 -10.52
CA GLY A 39 3.87 -5.26 -9.31
C GLY A 39 5.20 -4.52 -9.24
N HIS A 40 5.88 -4.71 -8.13
CA HIS A 40 7.26 -4.27 -7.93
C HIS A 40 8.19 -5.47 -8.14
N PHE A 41 9.10 -5.37 -9.11
CA PHE A 41 9.99 -6.44 -9.51
C PHE A 41 11.44 -6.02 -9.36
N ILE A 42 12.29 -6.93 -8.90
CA ILE A 42 13.73 -6.69 -8.76
C ILE A 42 14.46 -7.39 -9.90
N ILE A 43 15.20 -6.61 -10.70
CA ILE A 43 16.10 -7.10 -11.75
C ILE A 43 17.53 -6.79 -11.31
N ASN A 44 18.31 -7.83 -11.07
CA ASN A 44 19.70 -7.69 -10.65
C ASN A 44 20.63 -7.62 -11.86
N LYS A 45 21.73 -6.90 -11.70
CA LYS A 45 22.80 -6.86 -12.70
C LYS A 45 23.34 -8.27 -12.96
N GLY A 46 23.43 -8.64 -14.24
CA GLY A 46 23.94 -9.95 -14.66
C GLY A 46 22.89 -11.01 -14.90
N MET A 47 21.63 -10.73 -14.63
CA MET A 47 20.54 -11.63 -15.02
C MET A 47 20.49 -11.83 -16.54
N ASN A 48 20.31 -13.07 -16.98
CA ASN A 48 20.00 -13.37 -18.36
C ASN A 48 18.51 -13.18 -18.68
N ASN A 49 18.14 -13.19 -19.97
CA ASN A 49 16.76 -12.93 -20.41
C ASN A 49 15.75 -13.88 -19.80
N ASN A 50 16.10 -15.15 -19.58
CA ASN A 50 15.23 -16.13 -18.95
C ASN A 50 14.97 -15.80 -17.46
N GLU A 51 15.99 -15.36 -16.75
CA GLU A 51 15.88 -14.92 -15.34
C GLU A 51 15.06 -13.62 -15.22
N ILE A 52 15.27 -12.67 -16.12
CA ILE A 52 14.49 -11.42 -16.16
C ILE A 52 13.01 -11.72 -16.39
N VAL A 53 12.67 -12.53 -17.39
CA VAL A 53 11.27 -12.91 -17.65
C VAL A 53 10.64 -13.64 -16.47
N ASN A 54 11.39 -14.52 -15.79
CA ASN A 54 10.90 -15.17 -14.57
C ASN A 54 10.65 -14.17 -13.43
N ALA A 55 11.58 -13.21 -13.23
CA ALA A 55 11.45 -12.19 -12.20
C ALA A 55 10.19 -11.34 -12.41
N ILE A 56 9.97 -10.81 -13.63
CA ILE A 56 8.81 -9.97 -13.93
C ILE A 56 7.49 -10.73 -14.00
N ARG A 57 7.53 -12.04 -14.21
CA ARG A 57 6.34 -12.90 -14.28
C ARG A 57 5.84 -13.32 -12.90
N ASN A 58 6.75 -13.65 -11.99
CA ASN A 58 6.43 -14.30 -10.71
C ASN A 58 7.06 -13.62 -9.48
N GLY A 59 7.97 -12.67 -9.68
CA GLY A 59 8.81 -12.10 -8.63
C GLY A 59 8.26 -10.82 -8.03
N ASN A 60 6.93 -10.61 -8.00
CA ASN A 60 6.37 -9.45 -7.31
C ASN A 60 6.79 -9.46 -5.84
N VAL A 61 7.53 -8.45 -5.42
CA VAL A 61 8.03 -8.31 -4.05
C VAL A 61 7.30 -7.16 -3.33
N PRO A 62 7.06 -7.30 -2.03
CA PRO A 62 6.44 -6.23 -1.27
C PRO A 62 7.37 -5.01 -1.15
N VAL A 63 6.75 -3.86 -0.95
CA VAL A 63 7.41 -2.58 -0.66
C VAL A 63 7.08 -2.13 0.77
N ILE A 64 7.95 -1.31 1.34
CA ILE A 64 7.70 -0.71 2.65
C ILE A 64 7.03 0.65 2.45
N VAL A 65 5.76 0.73 2.79
CA VAL A 65 4.97 1.97 2.83
C VAL A 65 5.09 2.59 4.21
N LYS A 66 5.41 3.89 4.27
CA LYS A 66 5.56 4.63 5.53
C LYS A 66 4.66 5.84 5.54
N PHE A 67 3.98 6.04 6.63
CA PHE A 67 3.32 7.31 6.91
C PHE A 67 3.41 7.67 8.40
N ASN A 68 3.50 8.95 8.66
CA ASN A 68 3.45 9.54 10.00
C ASN A 68 2.02 10.00 10.32
N ASN A 69 1.85 10.67 11.45
CA ASN A 69 0.57 11.26 11.82
C ASN A 69 0.10 12.23 10.74
N GLN A 70 -1.15 12.05 10.31
CA GLN A 70 -1.81 12.89 9.31
C GLN A 70 -2.95 13.66 9.96
N GLU A 71 -3.13 14.92 9.56
CA GLU A 71 -4.21 15.76 10.07
C GLU A 71 -5.54 15.49 9.36
N ARG A 72 -5.46 15.05 8.11
CA ARG A 72 -6.61 14.81 7.25
C ARG A 72 -6.45 13.51 6.47
N ILE A 73 -7.55 12.85 6.21
CA ILE A 73 -7.57 11.60 5.45
C ILE A 73 -7.11 11.82 4.00
N GLU A 74 -7.32 13.03 3.45
CA GLU A 74 -6.84 13.42 2.12
C GLU A 74 -5.30 13.44 2.06
N ASN A 75 -4.65 13.91 3.12
CA ASN A 75 -3.19 13.94 3.21
C ASN A 75 -2.62 12.51 3.24
N LEU A 76 -3.29 11.61 3.99
CA LEU A 76 -2.93 10.19 3.99
C LEU A 76 -3.08 9.59 2.61
N ALA A 77 -4.22 9.81 1.94
CA ALA A 77 -4.46 9.31 0.58
C ALA A 77 -3.40 9.79 -0.42
N GLY A 78 -3.01 11.06 -0.34
CA GLY A 78 -1.92 11.62 -1.16
C GLY A 78 -0.56 11.00 -0.84
N SER A 79 -0.25 10.79 0.43
CA SER A 79 1.00 10.13 0.85
C SER A 79 1.10 8.68 0.37
N LEU A 80 -0.02 7.95 0.37
CA LEU A 80 -0.08 6.57 -0.12
C LEU A 80 0.06 6.50 -1.63
N ALA A 81 -0.59 7.40 -2.38
CA ALA A 81 -0.51 7.47 -3.83
C ALA A 81 0.92 7.75 -4.35
N ASN A 82 1.76 8.42 -3.56
CA ASN A 82 3.17 8.63 -3.89
C ASN A 82 4.03 7.37 -3.69
N GLN A 83 3.52 6.32 -3.05
CA GLN A 83 4.26 5.13 -2.69
C GLN A 83 3.69 3.85 -3.32
N LEU A 84 2.43 3.88 -3.76
CA LEU A 84 1.68 2.74 -4.29
C LEU A 84 1.12 3.03 -5.67
N ASP A 85 0.60 2.01 -6.37
CA ASP A 85 0.07 2.09 -7.73
C ASP A 85 -1.23 2.89 -7.83
N ALA A 86 -2.12 2.75 -6.84
CA ALA A 86 -3.41 3.42 -6.84
C ALA A 86 -3.28 4.92 -6.54
N ASP A 87 -4.09 5.74 -7.20
CA ASP A 87 -4.10 7.19 -7.03
C ASP A 87 -4.78 7.63 -5.71
N SER A 88 -4.60 8.90 -5.37
CA SER A 88 -5.14 9.48 -4.14
C SER A 88 -6.67 9.51 -4.11
N ILE A 89 -7.32 9.62 -5.27
CA ILE A 89 -8.78 9.63 -5.38
C ILE A 89 -9.34 8.25 -5.04
N SER A 90 -8.70 7.20 -5.55
CA SER A 90 -9.07 5.82 -5.29
C SER A 90 -8.89 5.46 -3.81
N PHE A 91 -7.77 5.85 -3.19
CA PHE A 91 -7.56 5.68 -1.75
C PHE A 91 -8.62 6.43 -0.94
N LEU A 92 -8.87 7.71 -1.25
CA LEU A 92 -9.84 8.51 -0.53
C LEU A 92 -11.27 7.95 -0.64
N LYS A 93 -11.64 7.49 -1.83
CA LYS A 93 -12.94 6.84 -2.09
C LYS A 93 -13.09 5.57 -1.24
N ALA A 94 -12.06 4.71 -1.21
CA ALA A 94 -12.08 3.49 -0.41
C ALA A 94 -12.13 3.78 1.10
N MET A 95 -11.36 4.76 1.60
CA MET A 95 -11.34 5.16 3.01
C MET A 95 -12.67 5.78 3.48
N ARG A 96 -13.45 6.36 2.59
CA ARG A 96 -14.77 6.97 2.86
C ARG A 96 -15.94 6.07 2.44
N ASN A 97 -15.68 4.87 1.97
CA ASN A 97 -16.71 3.93 1.54
C ASN A 97 -17.57 3.52 2.74
N GLU A 98 -18.89 3.65 2.60
CA GLU A 98 -19.86 3.37 3.66
C GLU A 98 -19.82 1.90 4.11
N GLN A 99 -19.59 0.96 3.18
CA GLN A 99 -19.47 -0.46 3.54
C GLN A 99 -18.23 -0.71 4.41
N PHE A 100 -17.10 -0.09 4.08
CA PHE A 100 -15.89 -0.14 4.90
C PHE A 100 -16.12 0.48 6.29
N LEU A 101 -16.69 1.68 6.33
CA LEU A 101 -16.96 2.39 7.58
C LEU A 101 -17.89 1.58 8.48
N ASN A 102 -19.00 1.09 7.95
CA ASN A 102 -19.98 0.28 8.69
C ASN A 102 -19.40 -1.06 9.15
N LYS A 103 -18.61 -1.74 8.28
CA LYS A 103 -17.94 -3.01 8.60
C LYS A 103 -17.09 -2.92 9.87
N TYR A 104 -16.47 -1.78 10.08
CA TYR A 104 -15.51 -1.58 11.16
C TYR A 104 -15.98 -0.60 12.25
N GLY A 105 -17.24 -0.19 12.22
CA GLY A 105 -17.82 0.72 13.21
C GLY A 105 -17.19 2.11 13.22
N LEU A 106 -16.77 2.57 12.05
CA LEU A 106 -16.16 3.88 11.82
C LEU A 106 -17.19 4.88 11.26
N THR A 107 -16.90 6.16 11.39
CA THR A 107 -17.59 7.25 10.70
C THR A 107 -16.60 7.98 9.80
N LYS A 108 -17.07 8.91 8.97
CA LYS A 108 -16.20 9.75 8.13
C LYS A 108 -15.19 10.55 8.96
N GLU A 109 -15.60 10.99 10.14
CA GLU A 109 -14.80 11.76 11.10
C GLU A 109 -13.76 10.87 11.83
N THR A 110 -14.08 9.60 12.06
CA THR A 110 -13.22 8.67 12.81
C THR A 110 -12.43 7.73 11.91
N ALA A 111 -12.65 7.75 10.59
CA ALA A 111 -11.98 6.87 9.63
C ALA A 111 -10.44 6.93 9.75
N LEU A 112 -9.88 8.14 9.95
CA LEU A 112 -8.45 8.32 10.09
C LEU A 112 -7.87 7.59 11.31
N CYS A 113 -8.64 7.40 12.37
CA CYS A 113 -8.22 6.67 13.58
C CYS A 113 -7.90 5.18 13.33
N ASN A 114 -8.32 4.64 12.19
CA ASN A 114 -8.00 3.28 11.78
C ASN A 114 -6.54 3.12 11.28
N PHE A 115 -5.91 4.21 10.88
CA PHE A 115 -4.59 4.22 10.24
C PHE A 115 -3.51 4.61 11.25
N ILE A 116 -2.94 3.62 11.92
CA ILE A 116 -1.87 3.83 12.91
C ILE A 116 -0.57 4.17 12.18
N PRO A 117 0.09 5.31 12.50
CA PRO A 117 1.36 5.68 11.88
C PRO A 117 2.45 4.64 12.13
N ASN A 118 3.02 4.12 11.06
CA ASN A 118 4.09 3.12 11.11
C ASN A 118 4.67 2.88 9.69
N SER A 119 5.50 1.83 9.59
CA SER A 119 5.97 1.25 8.33
C SER A 119 5.29 -0.09 8.11
N TYR A 120 4.74 -0.28 6.93
CA TYR A 120 3.94 -1.47 6.57
C TYR A 120 4.49 -2.11 5.32
N GLU A 121 4.64 -3.41 5.35
CA GLU A 121 5.00 -4.22 4.18
C GLU A 121 3.74 -4.58 3.41
N VAL A 122 3.63 -4.14 2.16
CA VAL A 122 2.50 -4.38 1.26
C VAL A 122 2.99 -4.58 -0.16
N TYR A 123 2.21 -5.24 -1.01
CA TYR A 123 2.50 -5.23 -2.44
C TYR A 123 2.23 -3.84 -3.02
N TRP A 124 3.11 -3.38 -3.92
CA TRP A 124 3.01 -2.06 -4.54
C TRP A 124 1.65 -1.83 -5.22
N ASN A 125 1.07 -2.86 -5.81
CA ASN A 125 -0.22 -2.87 -6.48
C ASN A 125 -1.39 -3.32 -5.59
N ILE A 126 -1.28 -3.18 -4.27
CA ILE A 126 -2.38 -3.48 -3.34
C ILE A 126 -3.58 -2.58 -3.66
N SER A 127 -4.79 -3.15 -3.73
CA SER A 127 -5.99 -2.32 -3.89
C SER A 127 -6.24 -1.45 -2.66
N PRO A 128 -6.84 -0.25 -2.82
CA PRO A 128 -7.18 0.61 -1.69
C PRO A 128 -8.07 -0.07 -0.64
N GLU A 129 -8.98 -0.96 -1.06
CA GLU A 129 -9.85 -1.73 -0.17
C GLU A 129 -9.03 -2.72 0.67
N ASN A 130 -8.16 -3.49 0.03
CA ASN A 130 -7.28 -4.45 0.72
C ASN A 130 -6.29 -3.73 1.64
N PHE A 131 -5.82 -2.55 1.24
CA PHE A 131 -4.99 -1.70 2.11
C PHE A 131 -5.76 -1.28 3.36
N ASN A 132 -7.00 -0.84 3.22
CA ASN A 132 -7.86 -0.45 4.34
C ASN A 132 -8.11 -1.62 5.30
N ASP A 133 -8.41 -2.82 4.77
CA ASP A 133 -8.61 -4.02 5.58
C ASP A 133 -7.33 -4.38 6.35
N LYS A 134 -6.18 -4.35 5.69
CA LYS A 134 -4.87 -4.54 6.34
C LYS A 134 -4.62 -3.50 7.44
N MET A 135 -4.92 -2.24 7.21
CA MET A 135 -4.75 -1.21 8.24
C MET A 135 -5.67 -1.45 9.43
N HIS A 136 -6.87 -1.97 9.20
CA HIS A 136 -7.76 -2.36 10.30
C HIS A 136 -7.18 -3.51 11.13
N GLU A 137 -6.60 -4.52 10.50
CA GLU A 137 -5.91 -5.60 11.20
C GLU A 137 -4.73 -5.09 12.04
N GLU A 138 -3.91 -4.19 11.48
CA GLU A 138 -2.79 -3.56 12.18
C GLU A 138 -3.27 -2.67 13.35
N SER A 139 -4.36 -1.94 13.16
CA SER A 139 -5.03 -1.19 14.23
C SER A 139 -5.48 -2.09 15.37
N ASN A 140 -6.08 -3.25 15.06
CA ASN A 140 -6.50 -4.22 16.08
C ASN A 140 -5.30 -4.85 16.82
N LYS A 141 -4.19 -5.13 16.14
CA LYS A 141 -2.94 -5.58 16.79
C LYS A 141 -2.38 -4.50 17.73
N PHE A 142 -2.44 -3.24 17.30
CA PHE A 142 -2.02 -2.11 18.15
C PHE A 142 -2.91 -2.00 19.40
N TRP A 143 -4.23 -2.07 19.24
CA TRP A 143 -5.20 -2.02 20.33
C TRP A 143 -5.40 -3.38 21.01
N ASN A 144 -4.31 -3.98 21.51
CA ASN A 144 -4.33 -5.23 22.26
C ASN A 144 -5.08 -5.07 23.61
N ASP A 145 -5.33 -6.19 24.29
CA ASP A 145 -6.10 -6.24 25.53
C ASP A 145 -5.54 -5.32 26.62
N ASP A 146 -4.22 -5.21 26.74
CA ASP A 146 -3.57 -4.34 27.72
C ASP A 146 -3.85 -2.86 27.45
N ARG A 147 -3.75 -2.41 26.18
CA ARG A 147 -4.09 -1.04 25.79
C ARG A 147 -5.57 -0.75 25.98
N ILE A 148 -6.44 -1.70 25.62
CA ILE A 148 -7.89 -1.59 25.86
C ILE A 148 -8.21 -1.45 27.34
N LYS A 149 -7.56 -2.24 28.20
CA LYS A 149 -7.73 -2.13 29.66
C LYS A 149 -7.31 -0.75 30.17
N LYS A 150 -6.20 -0.21 29.65
CA LYS A 150 -5.75 1.15 30.00
C LYS A 150 -6.75 2.23 29.58
N THR A 151 -7.38 2.12 28.39
CA THR A 151 -8.41 3.09 27.99
C THR A 151 -9.63 3.06 28.91
N LYS A 152 -10.05 1.87 29.32
CA LYS A 152 -11.16 1.70 30.27
C LYS A 152 -10.87 2.33 31.64
N ASN A 153 -9.63 2.21 32.12
CA ASN A 153 -9.22 2.80 33.42
C ASN A 153 -9.32 4.32 33.44
N ILE A 154 -9.24 4.98 32.30
CA ILE A 154 -9.38 6.43 32.17
C ILE A 154 -10.74 6.84 31.57
N ASN A 155 -11.69 5.92 31.45
CA ASN A 155 -13.02 6.14 30.88
C ASN A 155 -13.03 6.77 29.48
N LEU A 156 -12.07 6.42 28.62
CA LEU A 156 -12.00 6.89 27.24
C LEU A 156 -12.14 5.73 26.25
N THR A 157 -12.74 6.01 25.10
CA THR A 157 -12.76 5.10 23.96
C THR A 157 -11.43 5.17 23.19
N LYS A 158 -11.14 4.17 22.34
CA LYS A 158 -9.96 4.17 21.45
C LYS A 158 -9.87 5.48 20.66
N THR A 159 -10.96 5.91 20.03
CA THR A 159 -11.03 7.14 19.23
C THR A 159 -10.72 8.38 20.06
N GLN A 160 -11.26 8.47 21.28
CA GLN A 160 -10.99 9.59 22.18
C GLN A 160 -9.52 9.63 22.60
N VAL A 161 -8.89 8.48 22.85
CA VAL A 161 -7.45 8.40 23.16
C VAL A 161 -6.62 8.88 21.99
N ILE A 162 -6.94 8.47 20.74
CA ILE A 162 -6.24 8.93 19.53
C ILE A 162 -6.41 10.44 19.37
N SER A 163 -7.63 10.95 19.53
CA SER A 163 -7.90 12.39 19.44
C SER A 163 -7.12 13.19 20.48
N LEU A 164 -7.09 12.72 21.73
CA LEU A 164 -6.31 13.35 22.79
C LEU A 164 -4.81 13.32 22.50
N ALA A 165 -4.28 12.20 22.01
CA ALA A 165 -2.88 12.08 21.60
C ALA A 165 -2.52 13.06 20.48
N ALA A 166 -3.40 13.26 19.50
CA ALA A 166 -3.21 14.22 18.43
C ALA A 166 -3.18 15.68 18.94
N ILE A 167 -4.04 16.02 19.91
CA ILE A 167 -4.02 17.35 20.57
C ILE A 167 -2.70 17.55 21.31
N VAL A 168 -2.29 16.59 22.16
CA VAL A 168 -1.04 16.65 22.92
C VAL A 168 0.16 16.82 21.98
N GLN A 169 0.21 16.05 20.90
CA GLN A 169 1.27 16.16 19.90
C GLN A 169 1.35 17.57 19.28
N LYS A 170 0.20 18.17 18.96
CA LYS A 170 0.15 19.53 18.40
C LYS A 170 0.65 20.60 19.38
N GLU A 171 0.32 20.45 20.65
CA GLU A 171 0.74 21.41 21.68
C GLU A 171 2.23 21.25 22.03
N THR A 172 2.79 20.05 21.94
CA THR A 172 4.21 19.80 22.26
C THR A 172 5.15 20.04 21.07
N ALA A 173 4.64 20.17 19.85
CA ALA A 173 5.42 20.44 18.64
C ALA A 173 5.59 21.94 18.34
N LYS A 174 5.08 22.81 19.21
CA LYS A 174 5.32 24.26 19.24
C LYS A 174 6.55 24.52 20.10
#